data_bafe9689b7daed2e8662c6cd1a1f1475
#
_entry.id   bafe9689b7daed2e8662c6cd1a1f1475
#
_cell.length_a   1.000
_cell.length_b   1.000
_cell.length_c   1.000
_cell.angle_alpha   90.00
_cell.angle_beta   90.00
_cell.angle_gamma   90.00
#
_symmetry.space_group_name_H-M   'P 1'
#
loop_
_entity.id
_entity.type
_entity.pdbx_description
1 polymer ?
#
loop_
_entity_poly.entity_id
_entity_poly.type
_entity_poly.pdbx_seq_one_letter_code
_entity_poly.pdbx_strand_id
1 'polypeptide(L)'
;MVMNANNYIPKEPETIECNIEKTLDVIGGKWAFLVIRELFCGTKRFGELQRLIPAVSPRALTSTLRHLEEKGVLERQVFPTVPVTVEYTLTPKGEDLHAILKQMKLWAAKWT
;
A
#
# COMPACT_ATOMS: atom_id res chain seq x y z
N MET A 1 -7.78 -26.27 13.74
CA MET A 1 -7.68 -26.08 13.08
C MET A 1 -8.06 -25.86 12.78
N VAL A 2 -7.74 -25.93 13.01
CA VAL A 2 -7.61 -25.65 12.34
C VAL A 2 -7.81 -25.34 11.92
N MET A 3 -7.42 -25.26 11.86
CA MET A 3 -7.11 -24.92 11.09
C MET A 3 -7.46 -24.73 10.43
N ASN A 4 -7.41 -24.88 10.51
CA ASN A 4 -7.33 -24.70 9.61
C ASN A 4 -7.63 -24.56 8.98
N ALA A 5 -7.39 -24.65 8.87
CA ALA A 5 -7.35 -24.47 8.19
C ALA A 5 -7.28 -24.41 7.85
N ASN A 6 -6.97 -24.60 7.78
CA ASN A 6 -6.57 -24.54 7.54
C ASN A 6 -6.16 -24.65 7.85
N ASN A 7 -6.23 -25.06 8.07
CA ASN A 7 -5.41 -25.19 8.60
C ASN A 7 -4.31 -25.29 8.61
N TYR A 8 -4.07 -24.77 8.28
CA TYR A 8 -2.69 -24.95 7.92
C TYR A 8 -1.72 -24.31 8.91
N ILE A 9 -0.74 -25.02 9.33
CA ILE A 9 0.21 -24.47 10.31
C ILE A 9 1.58 -24.45 9.66
N PRO A 10 2.20 -23.27 9.53
CA PRO A 10 3.54 -23.15 8.99
C PRO A 10 4.55 -23.86 9.86
N LYS A 11 5.55 -24.42 9.23
CA LYS A 11 6.53 -25.23 9.92
C LYS A 11 7.57 -24.43 10.66
N GLU A 12 7.85 -23.23 10.17
CA GLU A 12 8.95 -22.43 10.69
C GLU A 12 8.49 -21.06 11.10
N PRO A 13 8.33 -20.85 12.41
CA PRO A 13 7.88 -19.54 12.92
C PRO A 13 8.75 -18.39 12.48
N GLU A 14 10.07 -18.57 12.40
CA GLU A 14 10.97 -17.51 11.96
C GLU A 14 10.67 -17.06 10.54
N THR A 15 10.36 -18.02 9.66
CA THR A 15 10.02 -17.68 8.28
C THR A 15 8.77 -16.84 8.21
N ILE A 16 7.78 -17.17 9.04
CA ILE A 16 6.53 -16.42 9.08
C ILE A 16 6.79 -15.01 9.57
N GLU A 17 7.54 -14.87 10.64
CA GLU A 17 7.86 -13.54 11.17
C GLU A 17 8.58 -12.69 10.14
N CYS A 18 9.54 -13.30 9.45
CA CYS A 18 10.28 -12.61 8.40
C CYS A 18 9.36 -12.12 7.29
N ASN A 19 8.41 -12.94 6.89
CA ASN A 19 7.46 -12.58 5.84
C ASN A 19 6.52 -11.46 6.29
N ILE A 20 6.09 -11.50 7.55
CA ILE A 20 5.25 -10.44 8.11
C ILE A 20 6.01 -9.13 8.16
N GLU A 21 7.29 -9.18 8.57
CA GLU A 21 8.12 -7.99 8.59
C GLU A 21 8.26 -7.37 7.21
N LYS A 22 8.40 -8.19 6.18
CA LYS A 22 8.48 -7.68 4.81
C LYS A 22 7.21 -6.97 4.40
N THR A 23 6.06 -7.51 4.77
CA THR A 23 4.79 -6.87 4.49
C THR A 23 4.67 -5.54 5.23
N LEU A 24 5.04 -5.53 6.51
CA LEU A 24 4.99 -4.31 7.31
C LEU A 24 5.96 -3.26 6.80
N ASP A 25 7.08 -3.69 6.23
CA ASP A 25 8.03 -2.75 5.64
C ASP A 25 7.41 -2.02 4.44
N VAL A 26 6.55 -2.69 3.69
CA VAL A 26 5.84 -2.08 2.56
C VAL A 26 4.73 -1.14 3.04
N ILE A 27 3.83 -1.64 3.90
CA ILE A 27 2.63 -0.91 4.28
C ILE A 27 2.74 -0.25 5.65
N GLY A 28 3.90 -0.39 6.31
CA GLY A 28 4.07 0.07 7.68
C GLY A 28 4.21 1.58 7.76
N GLY A 29 3.34 2.27 8.09
CA GLY A 29 3.33 3.71 8.14
C GLY A 29 1.98 4.18 7.65
N LYS A 30 1.50 5.15 8.36
CA LYS A 30 0.19 5.72 8.12
C LYS A 30 0.02 6.18 6.67
N TRP A 31 1.02 6.86 6.15
CA TRP A 31 0.90 7.45 4.82
C TRP A 31 0.93 6.41 3.70
N ALA A 32 1.74 5.35 3.86
CA ALA A 32 1.80 4.28 2.87
C ALA A 32 0.42 3.63 2.69
N PHE A 33 -0.22 3.30 3.80
CA PHE A 33 -1.56 2.73 3.77
C PHE A 33 -2.56 3.65 3.07
N LEU A 34 -2.54 4.94 3.43
CA LEU A 34 -3.51 5.90 2.88
C LEU A 34 -3.31 6.11 1.37
N VAL A 35 -2.05 6.14 0.92
CA VAL A 35 -1.75 6.26 -0.51
C VAL A 35 -2.24 5.02 -1.26
N ILE A 36 -1.93 3.84 -0.76
CA ILE A 36 -2.37 2.59 -1.39
C ILE A 36 -3.89 2.56 -1.47
N ARG A 37 -4.56 2.94 -0.39
CA ARG A 37 -6.03 2.98 -0.34
C ARG A 37 -6.60 3.83 -1.47
N GLU A 38 -6.03 5.02 -1.68
CA GLU A 38 -6.52 5.91 -2.72
C GLU A 38 -6.24 5.37 -4.11
N LEU A 39 -5.11 4.68 -4.29
CA LEU A 39 -4.75 4.11 -5.58
C LEU A 39 -5.57 2.88 -5.95
N PHE A 40 -6.23 2.24 -4.99
CA PHE A 40 -7.19 1.18 -5.33
C PHE A 40 -8.34 1.72 -6.17
N CYS A 41 -8.65 3.01 -6.05
CA CYS A 41 -9.70 3.64 -6.82
C CYS A 41 -9.27 4.04 -8.23
N GLY A 42 -8.00 3.86 -8.55
CA GLY A 42 -7.46 4.17 -9.87
C GLY A 42 -6.21 5.03 -9.82
N THR A 43 -5.69 5.30 -10.99
CA THR A 43 -4.50 6.13 -11.18
C THR A 43 -4.73 7.54 -10.63
N LYS A 44 -3.71 8.08 -9.97
CA LYS A 44 -3.77 9.41 -9.38
C LYS A 44 -2.51 10.20 -9.69
N ARG A 45 -2.69 11.51 -9.79
CA ARG A 45 -1.57 12.44 -9.88
C ARG A 45 -1.20 12.89 -8.46
N PHE A 46 -0.02 13.47 -8.33
CA PHE A 46 0.46 13.95 -7.04
C PHE A 46 -0.54 14.92 -6.40
N GLY A 47 -1.01 15.90 -7.16
CA GLY A 47 -1.95 16.89 -6.64
C GLY A 47 -3.26 16.30 -6.19
N GLU A 48 -3.73 15.23 -6.85
CA GLU A 48 -4.94 14.55 -6.44
C GLU A 48 -4.75 13.83 -5.10
N LEU A 49 -3.61 13.14 -4.95
CA LEU A 49 -3.29 12.47 -3.70
C LEU A 49 -3.17 13.48 -2.55
N GLN A 50 -2.57 14.64 -2.83
CA GLN A 50 -2.45 15.69 -1.83
C GLN A 50 -3.82 16.17 -1.36
N ARG A 51 -4.78 16.30 -2.27
CA ARG A 51 -6.13 16.71 -1.92
C ARG A 51 -6.90 15.63 -1.18
N LEU A 52 -6.69 14.37 -1.56
CA LEU A 52 -7.38 13.24 -0.95
C LEU A 52 -6.83 12.89 0.43
N ILE A 53 -5.58 13.26 0.69
CA ILE A 53 -4.91 13.01 1.97
C ILE A 53 -4.39 14.37 2.48
N PRO A 54 -5.29 15.25 2.92
CA PRO A 54 -4.89 16.64 3.23
C PRO A 54 -3.91 16.76 4.38
N ALA A 55 -3.84 15.77 5.26
CA ALA A 55 -2.94 15.83 6.40
C ALA A 55 -1.48 15.49 6.05
N VAL A 56 -1.21 14.92 4.87
CA VAL A 56 0.15 14.57 4.49
C VAL A 56 0.84 15.80 3.88
N SER A 57 2.06 16.07 4.33
CA SER A 57 2.85 17.15 3.73
C SER A 57 3.35 16.72 2.35
N PRO A 58 3.65 17.67 1.45
CA PRO A 58 4.23 17.32 0.16
C PRO A 58 5.51 16.50 0.28
N ARG A 59 6.32 16.81 1.28
CA ARG A 59 7.57 16.09 1.52
C ARG A 59 7.30 14.65 1.94
N ALA A 60 6.37 14.44 2.86
CA ALA A 60 6.02 13.11 3.33
C ALA A 60 5.38 12.30 2.21
N LEU A 61 4.54 12.94 1.39
CA LEU A 61 3.91 12.26 0.26
C LEU A 61 4.97 11.83 -0.76
N THR A 62 5.90 12.71 -1.09
CA THR A 62 6.99 12.39 -2.01
C THR A 62 7.81 11.21 -1.50
N SER A 63 8.17 11.24 -0.23
CA SER A 63 8.94 10.16 0.40
C SER A 63 8.18 8.83 0.37
N THR A 64 6.90 8.89 0.68
CA THR A 64 6.04 7.70 0.69
C THR A 64 5.90 7.10 -0.71
N LEU A 65 5.66 7.93 -1.71
CA LEU A 65 5.53 7.46 -3.08
C LEU A 65 6.81 6.82 -3.58
N ARG A 66 7.94 7.42 -3.25
CA ARG A 66 9.23 6.85 -3.61
C ARG A 66 9.46 5.49 -2.95
N HIS A 67 9.12 5.39 -1.68
CA HIS A 67 9.22 4.13 -0.94
C HIS A 67 8.37 3.03 -1.60
N LEU A 68 7.12 3.35 -1.91
CA LEU A 68 6.21 2.37 -2.51
C LEU A 68 6.65 1.98 -3.92
N GLU A 69 7.21 2.90 -4.67
CA GLU A 69 7.77 2.61 -5.98
C GLU A 69 8.96 1.65 -5.86
N GLU A 70 9.85 1.91 -4.91
CA GLU A 70 11.00 1.05 -4.65
C GLU A 70 10.60 -0.35 -4.25
N LYS A 71 9.49 -0.48 -3.52
CA LYS A 71 8.96 -1.77 -3.11
C LYS A 71 8.19 -2.47 -4.24
N GLY A 72 8.00 -1.81 -5.36
CA GLY A 72 7.33 -2.40 -6.52
C GLY A 72 5.81 -2.47 -6.40
N VAL A 73 5.21 -1.76 -5.45
CA VAL A 73 3.75 -1.79 -5.29
C VAL A 73 3.05 -0.71 -6.09
N LEU A 74 3.77 0.29 -6.55
CA LEU A 74 3.23 1.25 -7.49
C LEU A 74 4.28 1.58 -8.54
N GLU A 75 3.81 2.12 -9.68
CA GLU A 75 4.72 2.63 -10.68
C GLU A 75 4.38 4.08 -10.97
N ARG A 76 5.41 4.81 -11.30
CA ARG A 76 5.36 6.21 -11.59
C ARG A 76 5.54 6.37 -13.10
N GLN A 77 4.62 7.07 -13.73
CA GLN A 77 4.65 7.26 -15.17
C GLN A 77 4.73 8.75 -15.48
N VAL A 78 5.72 9.13 -16.25
CA VAL A 78 5.95 10.52 -16.61
C VAL A 78 5.51 10.72 -18.04
N PHE A 79 4.67 11.72 -18.28
CA PHE A 79 4.20 12.08 -19.61
C PHE A 79 4.86 13.39 -20.03
N PRO A 80 5.42 13.47 -21.23
CA PRO A 80 6.13 14.67 -21.69
C PRO A 80 5.17 15.73 -22.20
N THR A 81 4.23 16.10 -21.36
CA THR A 81 3.28 17.18 -21.64
C THR A 81 3.87 18.50 -21.12
N VAL A 82 3.16 19.62 -21.39
CA VAL A 82 3.57 20.93 -20.87
C VAL A 82 2.40 21.51 -20.10
N PRO A 83 2.50 21.56 -18.77
CA PRO A 83 3.58 21.07 -17.91
C PRO A 83 3.66 19.54 -17.90
N VAL A 84 4.79 19.01 -17.43
CA VAL A 84 4.98 17.57 -17.32
C VAL A 84 3.94 16.98 -16.38
N THR A 85 3.35 15.87 -16.80
CA THR A 85 2.36 15.13 -16.01
C THR A 85 2.99 13.86 -15.44
N VAL A 86 2.76 13.62 -14.16
CA VAL A 86 3.23 12.41 -13.48
C VAL A 86 2.03 11.71 -12.87
N GLU A 87 1.90 10.42 -13.16
CA GLU A 87 0.79 9.61 -12.65
C GLU A 87 1.33 8.41 -11.88
N TYR A 88 0.57 8.00 -10.86
CA TYR A 88 0.91 6.87 -10.00
C TYR A 88 -0.20 5.83 -10.10
N THR A 89 0.21 4.57 -10.31
CA THR A 89 -0.72 3.45 -10.50
C THR A 89 -0.22 2.25 -9.71
N LEU A 90 -1.12 1.50 -9.11
CA LEU A 90 -0.72 0.27 -8.44
C LEU A 90 -0.28 -0.78 -9.46
N THR A 91 0.80 -1.48 -9.14
CA THR A 91 1.22 -2.66 -9.90
C THR A 91 0.37 -3.86 -9.49
N PRO A 92 0.45 -4.99 -10.19
CA PRO A 92 -0.22 -6.21 -9.73
C PRO A 92 0.17 -6.57 -8.30
N LYS A 93 1.42 -6.35 -7.91
CA LYS A 93 1.88 -6.56 -6.54
C LYS A 93 1.15 -5.65 -5.56
N GLY A 94 0.93 -4.39 -5.94
CA GLY A 94 0.18 -3.44 -5.12
C GLY A 94 -1.30 -3.80 -5.05
N GLU A 95 -1.90 -4.18 -6.18
CA GLU A 95 -3.31 -4.58 -6.21
C GLU A 95 -3.57 -5.78 -5.30
N ASP A 96 -2.60 -6.67 -5.21
CA ASP A 96 -2.74 -7.87 -4.39
C ASP A 96 -2.82 -7.57 -2.89
N LEU A 97 -2.45 -6.37 -2.47
CA LEU A 97 -2.59 -5.94 -1.09
C LEU A 97 -4.05 -5.65 -0.70
N HIS A 98 -4.94 -5.54 -1.68
CA HIS A 98 -6.33 -5.18 -1.43
C HIS A 98 -7.00 -6.09 -0.41
N ALA A 99 -6.84 -7.40 -0.54
CA ALA A 99 -7.47 -8.36 0.36
C ALA A 99 -6.96 -8.20 1.80
N ILE A 100 -5.66 -7.96 1.94
CA ILE A 100 -5.04 -7.80 3.26
C ILE A 100 -5.56 -6.53 3.94
N LEU A 101 -5.56 -5.41 3.22
CA LEU A 101 -6.01 -4.14 3.78
C LEU A 101 -7.50 -4.17 4.08
N LYS A 102 -8.28 -4.87 3.26
CA LYS A 102 -9.70 -5.04 3.51
C LYS A 102 -9.95 -5.77 4.83
N GLN A 103 -9.18 -6.83 5.10
CA GLN A 103 -9.31 -7.57 6.35
C GLN A 103 -8.92 -6.70 7.55
N MET A 104 -7.89 -5.89 7.42
CA MET A 104 -7.51 -4.97 8.48
C MET A 104 -8.63 -3.96 8.76
N LYS A 105 -9.26 -3.45 7.72
CA LYS A 105 -10.39 -2.53 7.87
C LYS A 105 -11.57 -3.19 8.58
N LEU A 106 -11.88 -4.41 8.20
CA LEU A 106 -12.98 -5.15 8.81
C LEU A 106 -12.71 -5.45 10.28
N TRP A 107 -11.48 -5.80 10.60
CA TRP A 107 -11.09 -6.04 11.99
C TRP A 107 -11.28 -4.77 12.83
N ALA A 108 -10.80 -3.64 12.31
CA ALA A 108 -10.92 -2.37 13.02
C ALA A 108 -12.38 -1.97 13.23
N ALA A 109 -13.22 -2.17 12.21
CA ALA A 109 -14.64 -1.85 12.30
C ALA A 109 -15.36 -2.69 13.33
N LYS A 110 -14.92 -3.95 13.50
CA LYS A 110 -15.53 -4.87 14.45
C LYS A 110 -15.14 -4.54 15.89
N TRP A 111 -13.92 -4.10 16.12
CA TRP A 111 -13.35 -4.01 17.46
C TRP A 111 -13.09 -2.58 17.95
N THR A 112 -13.32 -1.61 17.13
CA THR A 112 -13.16 -0.19 17.54
C THR A 112 -14.40 0.69 17.16
#